data_9758c01d9defef3276f86bcd51f0644b
#
_entry.id   9758c01d9defef3276f86bcd51f0644b
#
_cell.length_a   1.000
_cell.length_b   1.000
_cell.length_c   1.000
_cell.angle_alpha   90.00
_cell.angle_beta   90.00
_cell.angle_gamma   90.00
#
_symmetry.space_group_name_H-M   'P 1'
#
loop_
_entity.id
_entity.type
_entity.pdbx_description
1 polymer ?
#
loop_
_entity_poly.entity_id
_entity_poly.type
_entity_poly.pdbx_seq_one_letter_code
_entity_poly.pdbx_strand_id
1 'polypeptide(L)'
;MKTLIKFWAVISVVFSSAVFAHVHLEKSVPSDHAMLMSTPEKLTLTFSKEVRLVKVSLKNKQGKKVKFGFKPSKEASSEFSWKLPKLAPANYIVDMTFLGKDGHKMKDNFGFMVH
;
A
#
# COMPACT_ATOMS: atom_id res chain seq x y z
N MET A 1 53.90 2.54 21.12
CA MET A 1 53.73 2.62 20.77
C MET A 1 52.95 2.22 19.91
N LYS A 2 52.77 2.38 19.27
CA LYS A 2 52.20 1.90 18.36
C LYS A 2 51.04 1.18 18.51
N THR A 3 50.61 1.08 19.32
CA THR A 3 49.61 0.21 19.50
C THR A 3 48.32 0.79 19.39
N LEU A 4 48.18 1.90 19.39
CA LEU A 4 47.00 2.42 19.42
C LEU A 4 46.19 2.41 18.34
N ILE A 5 46.57 2.35 17.42
CA ILE A 5 45.86 2.38 16.34
C ILE A 5 44.74 1.59 16.17
N LYS A 6 44.57 0.64 16.70
CA LYS A 6 43.63 -0.23 16.39
C LYS A 6 42.31 0.10 16.61
N PHE A 7 41.89 0.86 17.37
CA PHE A 7 40.60 0.94 17.61
C PHE A 7 39.76 1.53 16.68
N TRP A 8 40.09 2.41 16.04
CA TRP A 8 39.18 3.05 15.25
C TRP A 8 38.52 2.25 14.30
N ALA A 9 38.86 1.26 14.04
CA ALA A 9 38.26 0.49 13.00
C ALA A 9 36.85 0.16 13.30
N VAL A 10 36.53 0.14 14.48
CA VAL A 10 35.30 -0.31 14.82
C VAL A 10 34.18 0.47 14.46
N ILE A 11 34.30 1.63 14.36
CA ILE A 11 33.27 2.39 14.05
C ILE A 11 32.43 2.20 12.96
N SER A 12 32.87 1.85 11.96
CA SER A 12 32.09 1.84 10.78
C SER A 12 30.87 1.02 10.79
N VAL A 13 30.75 0.18 11.67
CA VAL A 13 29.69 -0.67 11.59
C VAL A 13 28.37 -0.17 11.79
N VAL A 14 28.28 0.83 12.46
CA VAL A 14 27.06 1.30 12.79
C VAL A 14 26.03 1.52 11.84
N PHE A 15 26.33 1.83 10.71
CA PHE A 15 25.33 2.21 9.85
C PHE A 15 24.45 1.22 9.32
N SER A 16 24.74 0.07 9.34
CA SER A 16 23.91 -0.91 8.70
C SER A 16 22.53 -0.94 9.24
N SER A 17 22.34 -0.42 10.40
CA SER A 17 21.03 -0.51 10.95
C SER A 17 20.07 0.46 10.32
N ALA A 18 20.51 1.27 9.48
CA ALA A 18 19.62 2.23 8.88
C ALA A 18 18.75 1.65 7.80
N VAL A 19 18.75 0.40 7.65
CA VAL A 19 17.94 -0.19 6.61
C VAL A 19 16.50 -0.20 7.04
N PHE A 20 15.66 0.47 6.28
CA PHE A 20 14.26 0.42 6.55
C PHE A 20 13.62 -0.52 5.60
N ALA A 21 12.70 -1.29 6.08
CA ALA A 21 11.96 -2.16 5.22
C ALA A 21 10.95 -1.33 4.48
N HIS A 22 11.07 -1.27 3.21
CA HIS A 22 10.09 -0.60 2.40
C HIS A 22 8.86 -1.47 2.28
N VAL A 23 7.71 -0.88 2.57
CA VAL A 23 6.45 -1.57 2.38
C VAL A 23 5.77 -0.93 1.18
N HIS A 24 5.30 -1.73 0.28
CA HIS A 24 4.61 -1.22 -0.91
C HIS A 24 3.46 -2.14 -1.26
N LEU A 25 2.54 -1.62 -2.07
CA LEU A 25 1.47 -2.43 -2.61
C LEU A 25 2.09 -3.36 -3.64
N GLU A 26 2.04 -4.66 -3.37
CA GLU A 26 2.68 -5.63 -4.23
C GLU A 26 1.80 -6.03 -5.40
N LYS A 27 0.53 -6.19 -5.15
CA LYS A 27 -0.42 -6.45 -6.23
C LYS A 27 -1.82 -6.04 -5.79
N SER A 28 -2.68 -5.84 -6.76
CA SER A 28 -4.07 -5.50 -6.49
C SER A 28 -4.99 -6.20 -7.49
N VAL A 29 -6.25 -6.30 -7.11
CA VAL A 29 -7.31 -6.76 -8.02
C VAL A 29 -8.43 -5.73 -7.88
N PRO A 30 -8.77 -5.01 -8.92
CA PRO A 30 -8.17 -5.04 -10.25
C PRO A 30 -6.72 -4.54 -10.23
N SER A 31 -5.92 -5.02 -11.16
CA SER A 31 -4.53 -4.59 -11.20
C SER A 31 -4.42 -3.18 -11.77
N ASP A 32 -3.28 -2.54 -11.51
CA ASP A 32 -3.05 -1.20 -12.00
C ASP A 32 -3.10 -1.17 -13.52
N HIS A 33 -3.78 -0.19 -14.06
CA HIS A 33 -4.00 -0.02 -15.50
C HIS A 33 -4.86 -1.10 -16.14
N ALA A 34 -5.56 -1.90 -15.37
CA ALA A 34 -6.45 -2.92 -15.93
C ALA A 34 -7.59 -2.26 -16.71
N MET A 35 -7.96 -2.88 -17.80
CA MET A 35 -9.12 -2.47 -18.59
C MET A 35 -10.13 -3.60 -18.51
N LEU A 36 -11.24 -3.36 -17.80
CA LEU A 36 -12.20 -4.41 -17.52
C LEU A 36 -13.43 -4.24 -18.39
N MET A 37 -13.90 -5.34 -18.91
CA MET A 37 -15.12 -5.33 -19.74
C MET A 37 -16.38 -5.48 -18.89
N SER A 38 -16.21 -5.75 -17.60
CA SER A 38 -17.35 -5.83 -16.68
C SER A 38 -16.91 -5.31 -15.33
N THR A 39 -17.87 -5.03 -14.46
CA THR A 39 -17.55 -4.50 -13.15
C THR A 39 -16.84 -5.57 -12.31
N PRO A 40 -15.78 -5.20 -11.60
CA PRO A 40 -15.08 -6.18 -10.76
C PRO A 40 -15.92 -6.46 -9.50
N GLU A 41 -15.84 -7.67 -9.01
CA GLU A 41 -16.62 -8.07 -7.85
C GLU A 41 -15.96 -7.66 -6.55
N LYS A 42 -14.66 -7.63 -6.53
CA LYS A 42 -13.89 -7.35 -5.31
C LYS A 42 -12.74 -6.40 -5.56
N LEU A 43 -12.39 -5.67 -4.53
CA LEU A 43 -11.16 -4.91 -4.50
C LEU A 43 -10.25 -5.64 -3.53
N THR A 44 -9.08 -6.08 -4.00
CA THR A 44 -8.12 -6.78 -3.16
C THR A 44 -6.77 -6.06 -3.21
N LEU A 45 -6.18 -5.85 -2.05
CA LEU A 45 -4.88 -5.22 -1.94
C LEU A 45 -3.94 -6.19 -1.24
N THR A 46 -2.78 -6.43 -1.83
CA THR A 46 -1.75 -7.26 -1.23
C THR A 46 -0.49 -6.44 -1.08
N PHE A 47 -0.01 -6.33 0.15
CA PHE A 47 1.18 -5.54 0.46
C PHE A 47 2.37 -6.46 0.67
N SER A 48 3.57 -5.92 0.49
CA SER A 48 4.80 -6.69 0.65
C SER A 48 5.04 -7.10 2.10
N LYS A 49 4.45 -6.39 3.05
CA LYS A 49 4.54 -6.71 4.48
C LYS A 49 3.22 -6.36 5.15
N GLU A 50 3.06 -6.76 6.39
CA GLU A 50 1.84 -6.44 7.13
C GLU A 50 1.74 -4.95 7.40
N VAL A 51 0.58 -4.40 7.18
CA VAL A 51 0.30 -2.98 7.42
C VAL A 51 -1.08 -2.83 8.02
N ARG A 52 -1.35 -1.66 8.58
CA ARG A 52 -2.70 -1.31 8.99
C ARG A 52 -3.20 -0.23 8.04
N LEU A 53 -4.40 -0.41 7.53
CA LEU A 53 -4.98 0.56 6.62
C LEU A 53 -5.65 1.67 7.41
N VAL A 54 -5.29 2.90 7.09
CA VAL A 54 -5.88 4.08 7.70
C VAL A 54 -7.00 4.59 6.83
N LYS A 55 -6.79 4.57 5.53
CA LYS A 55 -7.79 5.07 4.60
C LYS A 55 -7.64 4.36 3.25
N VAL A 56 -8.74 4.00 2.67
CA VAL A 56 -8.78 3.52 1.28
C VAL A 56 -10.00 4.16 0.64
N SER A 57 -9.78 4.85 -0.46
CA SER A 57 -10.88 5.48 -1.19
C SER A 57 -10.90 5.03 -2.63
N LEU A 58 -12.07 4.88 -3.18
CA LEU A 58 -12.28 4.55 -4.57
C LEU A 58 -13.11 5.68 -5.17
N LYS A 59 -12.61 6.27 -6.24
CA LYS A 59 -13.35 7.36 -6.88
C LYS A 59 -13.17 7.32 -8.39
N ASN A 60 -14.11 7.86 -9.11
CA ASN A 60 -13.98 7.95 -10.55
C ASN A 60 -13.16 9.21 -10.91
N LYS A 61 -12.88 9.37 -12.18
CA LYS A 61 -12.04 10.47 -12.62
C LYS A 61 -12.62 11.83 -12.35
N GLN A 62 -13.95 11.95 -12.21
CA GLN A 62 -14.56 13.19 -11.86
C GLN A 62 -14.55 13.46 -10.36
N GLY A 63 -13.95 12.58 -9.58
CA GLY A 63 -13.85 12.76 -8.15
C GLY A 63 -15.03 12.21 -7.35
N LYS A 64 -15.96 11.54 -7.99
CA LYS A 64 -17.09 10.97 -7.27
C LYS A 64 -16.67 9.72 -6.55
N LYS A 65 -16.88 9.68 -5.24
CA LYS A 65 -16.48 8.54 -4.41
C LYS A 65 -17.48 7.39 -4.51
N VAL A 66 -16.95 6.19 -4.45
CA VAL A 66 -17.74 4.98 -4.41
C VAL A 66 -17.61 4.39 -3.02
N LYS A 67 -18.73 4.10 -2.38
CA LYS A 67 -18.70 3.48 -1.05
C LYS A 67 -18.64 1.98 -1.18
N PHE A 68 -17.74 1.35 -0.48
CA PHE A 68 -17.60 -0.10 -0.51
C PHE A 68 -17.39 -0.70 0.88
N GLY A 69 -17.70 0.05 1.91
CA GLY A 69 -17.64 -0.49 3.27
C GLY A 69 -16.28 -0.48 3.93
N PHE A 70 -15.38 0.35 3.47
CA PHE A 70 -14.07 0.41 4.10
C PHE A 70 -14.17 0.87 5.56
N LYS A 71 -13.40 0.21 6.41
CA LYS A 71 -13.20 0.65 7.79
C LYS A 71 -11.72 0.55 8.10
N PRO A 72 -11.16 1.49 8.88
CA PRO A 72 -9.77 1.40 9.26
C PRO A 72 -9.47 0.08 9.95
N SER A 73 -8.33 -0.51 9.66
CA SER A 73 -8.02 -1.81 10.22
C SER A 73 -7.52 -1.70 11.65
N LYS A 74 -7.97 -2.63 12.49
CA LYS A 74 -7.52 -2.68 13.87
C LYS A 74 -6.27 -3.53 13.98
N GLU A 75 -6.12 -4.49 13.10
CA GLU A 75 -4.98 -5.39 13.13
C GLU A 75 -4.20 -5.28 11.85
N ALA A 76 -2.92 -5.57 11.92
CA ALA A 76 -2.07 -5.56 10.74
C ALA A 76 -2.30 -6.79 9.89
N SER A 77 -2.26 -6.63 8.60
CA SER A 77 -2.37 -7.73 7.65
C SER A 77 -1.65 -7.36 6.35
N SER A 78 -1.28 -8.33 5.59
CA SER A 78 -0.68 -8.08 4.28
C SER A 78 -1.72 -8.15 3.16
N GLU A 79 -2.90 -8.64 3.44
CA GLU A 79 -3.93 -8.75 2.41
C GLU A 79 -5.27 -8.24 2.91
N PHE A 80 -5.96 -7.49 2.08
CA PHE A 80 -7.26 -6.93 2.40
C PHE A 80 -8.17 -7.08 1.19
N SER A 81 -9.44 -7.33 1.43
CA SER A 81 -10.39 -7.50 0.33
C SER A 81 -11.76 -6.96 0.73
N TRP A 82 -12.44 -6.34 -0.21
CA TRP A 82 -13.78 -5.82 -0.01
C TRP A 82 -14.64 -6.13 -1.21
N LYS A 83 -15.90 -6.37 -0.97
CA LYS A 83 -16.84 -6.56 -2.04
C LYS A 83 -17.18 -5.20 -2.62
N LEU A 84 -17.22 -5.09 -3.92
CA LEU A 84 -17.54 -3.84 -4.59
C LEU A 84 -18.98 -3.80 -5.05
N PRO A 85 -19.60 -2.62 -5.03
CA PRO A 85 -20.89 -2.46 -5.68
C PRO A 85 -20.67 -2.44 -7.19
N LYS A 86 -21.73 -2.48 -7.94
CA LYS A 86 -21.63 -2.40 -9.38
C LYS A 86 -21.09 -1.02 -9.76
N LEU A 87 -20.02 -1.02 -10.54
CA LEU A 87 -19.39 0.22 -10.97
C LEU A 87 -19.85 0.59 -12.38
N ALA A 88 -20.21 1.84 -12.56
CA ALA A 88 -20.53 2.34 -13.88
C ALA A 88 -19.25 2.41 -14.73
N PRO A 89 -19.37 2.36 -16.06
CA PRO A 89 -18.19 2.49 -16.91
C PRO A 89 -17.51 3.84 -16.64
N ALA A 90 -16.24 3.79 -16.31
CA ALA A 90 -15.44 4.99 -16.01
C ALA A 90 -14.01 4.59 -15.72
N ASN A 91 -13.16 5.59 -15.55
CA ASN A 91 -11.82 5.38 -15.04
C ASN A 91 -11.88 5.59 -13.55
N TYR A 92 -11.27 4.70 -12.80
CA TYR A 92 -11.29 4.75 -11.34
C TYR A 92 -9.89 4.82 -10.77
N ILE A 93 -9.77 5.47 -9.62
CA ILE A 93 -8.52 5.56 -8.88
C ILE A 93 -8.78 5.08 -7.46
N VAL A 94 -7.88 4.25 -6.98
CA VAL A 94 -7.89 3.79 -5.59
C VAL A 94 -6.70 4.47 -4.91
N ASP A 95 -7.00 5.25 -3.87
CA ASP A 95 -5.97 5.88 -3.05
C ASP A 95 -5.95 5.18 -1.70
N MET A 96 -4.78 4.93 -1.17
CA MET A 96 -4.67 4.30 0.12
C MET A 96 -3.62 4.94 1.00
N THR A 97 -3.86 4.95 2.29
CA THR A 97 -2.93 5.40 3.30
C THR A 97 -2.80 4.27 4.31
N PHE A 98 -1.59 3.88 4.62
CA PHE A 98 -1.35 2.76 5.51
C PHE A 98 -0.15 2.99 6.41
N LEU A 99 -0.10 2.25 7.51
CA LEU A 99 0.98 2.34 8.47
C LEU A 99 1.74 1.04 8.49
N GLY A 100 3.06 1.13 8.41
CA GLY A 100 3.91 -0.03 8.61
C GLY A 100 4.01 -0.38 10.08
N LYS A 101 4.72 -1.44 10.41
CA LYS A 101 4.88 -1.87 11.79
C LYS A 101 5.56 -0.83 12.65
N ASP A 102 6.39 -0.02 12.07
CA ASP A 102 7.10 1.02 12.79
C ASP A 102 6.27 2.30 12.93
N GLY A 103 5.04 2.29 12.45
CA GLY A 103 4.18 3.46 12.54
C GLY A 103 4.36 4.48 11.45
N HIS A 104 5.23 4.23 10.49
CA HIS A 104 5.39 5.17 9.38
C HIS A 104 4.17 5.16 8.49
N LYS A 105 3.70 6.36 8.18
CA LYS A 105 2.55 6.54 7.31
C LYS A 105 3.01 6.55 5.86
N MET A 106 2.37 5.77 5.03
CA MET A 106 2.71 5.65 3.63
C MET A 106 1.46 5.77 2.79
N LYS A 107 1.63 6.23 1.55
CA LYS A 107 0.52 6.39 0.62
C LYS A 107 0.86 5.74 -0.70
N ASP A 108 -0.16 5.23 -1.35
CA ASP A 108 0.01 4.66 -2.69
C ASP A 108 -1.32 4.78 -3.42
N ASN A 109 -1.31 4.58 -4.70
CA ASN A 109 -2.53 4.59 -5.49
C ASN A 109 -2.37 3.76 -6.75
N PHE A 110 -3.47 3.42 -7.34
CA PHE A 110 -3.47 2.77 -8.65
C PHE A 110 -4.82 3.05 -9.31
N GLY A 111 -4.89 2.79 -10.59
CA GLY A 111 -6.10 3.05 -11.36
C GLY A 111 -6.47 1.90 -12.26
N PHE A 112 -7.74 1.83 -12.61
CA PHE A 112 -8.25 0.86 -13.56
C PHE A 112 -9.44 1.46 -14.29
N MET A 113 -9.83 0.83 -15.38
CA MET A 113 -10.95 1.29 -16.19
C MET A 113 -12.00 0.20 -16.29
N VAL A 114 -13.27 0.62 -16.23
CA VAL A 114 -14.40 -0.29 -16.51
C VAL A 114 -15.08 0.23 -17.76
N HIS A 115 -15.26 -0.64 -18.72
CA HIS A 115 -15.96 -0.31 -19.96
C HIS A 115 -17.44 -0.48 -19.81
#